data_1a2157c45f6923fc251835b7b010ed36
#
_entry.id   1a2157c45f6923fc251835b7b010ed36
#
_cell.length_a   1.000
_cell.length_b   1.000
_cell.length_c   1.000
_cell.angle_alpha   90.00
_cell.angle_beta   90.00
_cell.angle_gamma   90.00
#
_symmetry.space_group_name_H-M   'P 1'
#
loop_
_entity.id
_entity.type
_entity.pdbx_description
1 polymer ?
#
loop_
_entity_poly.entity_id
_entity_poly.type
_entity_poly.pdbx_seq_one_letter_code
_entity_poly.pdbx_strand_id
1 'polypeptide(L)'
;MNLNRMEKIMELKKLIVDLSSLMSIGGFERFEREKLLSLVADSFDENYLDNVGNQIFVKKCGKENAPRIMLDAHMDEIGMYVTEILDGGFIRVTNIGGIDTGILQASDVIIYGKEERLFGVIASTPPHLASGSGKELPKIDELLIDTCYTKEELESKIRIGTPVGFAPKYTEILNNKIMGKSFDDKACAACAIYAAATTPREDLVGDVYVMLSCCEEVTGMVAPGAYALNPSYAMSIDVNLGRVPGTKKEETVELSKGPSITISAVTDRKLTNMLINTAKEKEIPYQISVSPTHTGTNAVSIQLAREGIPTVDVGLPLASMHTYNEIISLEDTKTLCDLVSAFITDKRIAEEFGKGGLGI
;
A
#
# COMPACT_ATOMS: atom_id res chain seq x y z
N MET A 1 -19.59 -18.46 -12.51
CA MET A 1 -19.26 -17.45 -11.48
C MET A 1 -20.56 -16.79 -11.06
N ASN A 2 -20.84 -16.67 -9.74
CA ASN A 2 -22.13 -16.15 -9.25
C ASN A 2 -22.19 -14.63 -9.50
N LEU A 3 -23.32 -14.10 -9.98
CA LEU A 3 -23.52 -12.66 -10.27
C LEU A 3 -23.06 -11.75 -9.11
N ASN A 4 -23.43 -12.10 -7.89
CA ASN A 4 -23.05 -11.35 -6.67
C ASN A 4 -21.50 -11.32 -6.46
N ARG A 5 -20.76 -12.37 -6.83
CA ARG A 5 -19.29 -12.39 -6.76
C ARG A 5 -18.66 -11.46 -7.82
N MET A 6 -19.25 -11.38 -9.01
CA MET A 6 -18.77 -10.47 -10.07
C MET A 6 -18.97 -9.01 -9.69
N GLU A 7 -20.13 -8.65 -9.14
CA GLU A 7 -20.43 -7.28 -8.69
C GLU A 7 -19.43 -6.83 -7.63
N LYS A 8 -19.20 -7.66 -6.59
CA LYS A 8 -18.19 -7.37 -5.53
C LYS A 8 -16.77 -7.20 -6.06
N ILE A 9 -16.35 -8.01 -7.03
CA ILE A 9 -15.02 -7.83 -7.66
C ILE A 9 -14.96 -6.53 -8.45
N MET A 10 -16.04 -6.13 -9.12
CA MET A 10 -16.08 -4.88 -9.88
C MET A 10 -16.03 -3.65 -8.97
N GLU A 11 -16.72 -3.67 -7.83
CA GLU A 11 -16.67 -2.61 -6.81
C GLU A 11 -15.27 -2.49 -6.20
N LEU A 12 -14.67 -3.61 -5.80
CA LEU A 12 -13.30 -3.64 -5.27
C LEU A 12 -12.28 -3.15 -6.30
N LYS A 13 -12.38 -3.62 -7.56
CA LYS A 13 -11.52 -3.15 -8.65
C LYS A 13 -11.61 -1.63 -8.82
N LYS A 14 -12.83 -1.08 -8.80
CA LYS A 14 -13.02 0.37 -8.90
C LYS A 14 -12.33 1.10 -7.74
N LEU A 15 -12.47 0.62 -6.51
CA LEU A 15 -11.83 1.21 -5.35
C LEU A 15 -10.29 1.16 -5.45
N ILE A 16 -9.71 0.03 -5.89
CA ILE A 16 -8.27 -0.10 -6.13
C ILE A 16 -7.79 0.96 -7.15
N VAL A 17 -8.48 1.09 -8.28
CA VAL A 17 -8.11 2.04 -9.33
C VAL A 17 -8.24 3.49 -8.85
N ASP A 18 -9.33 3.81 -8.13
CA ASP A 18 -9.55 5.14 -7.59
C ASP A 18 -8.47 5.53 -6.58
N LEU A 19 -8.13 4.63 -5.63
CA LEU A 19 -7.06 4.88 -4.66
C LEU A 19 -5.68 4.98 -5.33
N SER A 20 -5.37 4.10 -6.28
CA SER A 20 -4.09 4.13 -7.00
C SER A 20 -3.90 5.40 -7.84
N SER A 21 -5.00 6.07 -8.18
CA SER A 21 -4.99 7.35 -8.91
C SER A 21 -4.75 8.57 -8.02
N LEU A 22 -4.90 8.43 -6.70
CA LEU A 22 -4.59 9.50 -5.75
C LEU A 22 -3.07 9.69 -5.64
N MET A 23 -2.65 10.94 -5.51
CA MET A 23 -1.27 11.28 -5.20
C MET A 23 -1.06 11.16 -3.69
N SER A 24 -0.05 10.38 -3.31
CA SER A 24 0.32 10.19 -1.91
C SER A 24 1.81 9.86 -1.75
N ILE A 25 2.67 10.53 -2.50
CA ILE A 25 4.12 10.41 -2.34
C ILE A 25 4.47 10.67 -0.88
N GLY A 26 5.36 9.85 -0.31
CA GLY A 26 5.74 9.91 1.10
C GLY A 26 5.93 11.34 1.61
N GLY A 27 5.22 11.70 2.68
CA GLY A 27 5.14 13.07 3.24
C GLY A 27 4.05 13.97 2.62
N PHE A 28 3.34 13.49 1.59
CA PHE A 28 2.24 14.21 0.94
C PHE A 28 0.92 13.42 0.91
N GLU A 29 0.76 12.39 1.70
CA GLU A 29 -0.42 11.51 1.75
C GLU A 29 -1.71 12.28 2.07
N ARG A 30 -1.57 13.41 2.77
CA ARG A 30 -2.71 14.28 3.10
C ARG A 30 -3.19 15.14 1.93
N PHE A 31 -2.44 15.25 0.85
CA PHE A 31 -2.70 16.21 -0.22
C PHE A 31 -4.05 15.99 -0.91
N GLU A 32 -4.42 14.72 -1.15
CA GLU A 32 -5.71 14.37 -1.75
C GLU A 32 -6.68 13.71 -0.74
N ARG A 33 -6.51 13.99 0.56
CA ARG A 33 -7.35 13.42 1.63
C ARG A 33 -8.85 13.62 1.40
N GLU A 34 -9.28 14.78 0.95
CA GLU A 34 -10.70 15.04 0.67
C GLU A 34 -11.27 14.07 -0.38
N LYS A 35 -10.48 13.74 -1.39
CA LYS A 35 -10.88 12.74 -2.39
C LYS A 35 -10.94 11.33 -1.78
N LEU A 36 -9.95 10.96 -0.97
CA LEU A 36 -9.98 9.70 -0.22
C LEU A 36 -11.25 9.60 0.62
N LEU A 37 -11.56 10.63 1.41
CA LEU A 37 -12.76 10.64 2.25
C LEU A 37 -14.04 10.52 1.42
N SER A 38 -14.14 11.19 0.28
CA SER A 38 -15.30 11.09 -0.61
C SER A 38 -15.53 9.69 -1.19
N LEU A 39 -14.50 8.85 -1.22
CA LEU A 39 -14.62 7.47 -1.70
C LEU A 39 -15.09 6.49 -0.63
N VAL A 40 -14.72 6.71 0.65
CA VAL A 40 -14.82 5.64 1.64
C VAL A 40 -15.42 6.04 2.99
N ALA A 41 -15.45 7.33 3.35
CA ALA A 41 -15.79 7.77 4.72
C ALA A 41 -17.19 7.35 5.17
N ASP A 42 -18.17 7.34 4.28
CA ASP A 42 -19.57 6.98 4.57
C ASP A 42 -19.76 5.50 4.99
N SER A 43 -18.74 4.67 4.79
CA SER A 43 -18.76 3.26 5.18
C SER A 43 -18.30 3.03 6.63
N PHE A 44 -17.88 4.07 7.34
CA PHE A 44 -17.28 4.01 8.67
C PHE A 44 -17.99 4.96 9.64
N ASP A 45 -17.94 4.63 10.94
CA ASP A 45 -18.56 5.44 12.00
C ASP A 45 -17.76 6.69 12.32
N GLU A 46 -16.42 6.61 12.23
CA GLU A 46 -15.50 7.71 12.51
C GLU A 46 -14.32 7.66 11.55
N ASN A 47 -13.71 8.81 11.30
CA ASN A 47 -12.41 8.90 10.66
C ASN A 47 -11.61 10.08 11.21
N TYR A 48 -10.30 9.93 11.31
CA TYR A 48 -9.40 11.00 11.77
C TYR A 48 -7.96 10.77 11.29
N LEU A 49 -7.17 11.82 11.35
CA LEU A 49 -5.72 11.76 11.19
C LEU A 49 -5.04 11.73 12.55
N ASP A 50 -4.00 10.95 12.70
CA ASP A 50 -3.08 11.12 13.81
C ASP A 50 -2.07 12.26 13.57
N ASN A 51 -1.18 12.51 14.53
CA ASN A 51 -0.25 13.62 14.46
C ASN A 51 0.81 13.48 13.35
N VAL A 52 1.16 12.26 12.95
CA VAL A 52 2.16 12.02 11.91
C VAL A 52 1.56 11.90 10.52
N GLY A 53 0.25 11.64 10.41
CA GLY A 53 -0.46 11.66 9.13
C GLY A 53 -1.14 10.37 8.74
N ASN A 54 -1.07 9.34 9.58
CA ASN A 54 -1.85 8.14 9.34
C ASN A 54 -3.33 8.45 9.34
N GLN A 55 -4.06 8.02 8.31
CA GLN A 55 -5.51 8.15 8.23
C GLN A 55 -6.15 6.92 8.85
N ILE A 56 -7.00 7.12 9.85
CA ILE A 56 -7.69 6.04 10.55
C ILE A 56 -9.19 6.10 10.21
N PHE A 57 -9.77 4.95 9.87
CA PHE A 57 -11.21 4.75 9.72
C PHE A 57 -11.67 3.74 10.76
N VAL A 58 -12.78 4.01 11.43
CA VAL A 58 -13.29 3.19 12.55
C VAL A 58 -14.65 2.62 12.21
N LYS A 59 -14.79 1.30 12.35
CA LYS A 59 -16.06 0.61 12.29
C LYS A 59 -16.34 -0.06 13.63
N LYS A 60 -17.34 0.45 14.36
CA LYS A 60 -17.75 -0.06 15.67
C LYS A 60 -18.53 -1.36 15.52
N CYS A 61 -18.25 -2.36 16.34
CA CYS A 61 -19.05 -3.59 16.41
C CYS A 61 -20.33 -3.43 17.24
N GLY A 62 -20.45 -2.35 18.02
CA GLY A 62 -21.61 -2.08 18.88
C GLY A 62 -21.64 -2.88 20.20
N LYS A 63 -20.54 -3.54 20.57
CA LYS A 63 -20.41 -4.29 21.83
C LYS A 63 -19.63 -3.46 22.84
N GLU A 64 -20.05 -3.49 24.12
CA GLU A 64 -19.30 -2.85 25.20
C GLU A 64 -17.97 -3.56 25.44
N ASN A 65 -16.91 -2.79 25.72
CA ASN A 65 -15.56 -3.30 25.98
C ASN A 65 -15.02 -4.24 24.89
N ALA A 66 -15.42 -4.01 23.64
CA ALA A 66 -14.97 -4.79 22.51
C ALA A 66 -13.45 -4.64 22.29
N PRO A 67 -12.75 -5.71 21.89
CA PRO A 67 -11.35 -5.59 21.51
C PRO A 67 -11.19 -4.63 20.33
N ARG A 68 -10.05 -3.97 20.26
CA ARG A 68 -9.66 -3.14 19.12
C ARG A 68 -8.84 -3.97 18.15
N ILE A 69 -9.30 -4.07 16.93
CA ILE A 69 -8.65 -4.81 15.86
C ILE A 69 -8.06 -3.81 14.89
N MET A 70 -6.74 -3.80 14.71
CA MET A 70 -6.09 -2.92 13.75
C MET A 70 -5.82 -3.67 12.46
N LEU A 71 -6.21 -3.07 11.34
CA LEU A 71 -5.81 -3.44 9.99
C LEU A 71 -4.92 -2.30 9.49
N ASP A 72 -3.68 -2.59 9.12
CA ASP A 72 -2.75 -1.61 8.57
C ASP A 72 -2.44 -1.94 7.12
N ALA A 73 -2.43 -0.92 6.27
CA ALA A 73 -1.91 -0.93 4.91
C ALA A 73 -1.40 0.47 4.61
N HIS A 74 -0.26 0.60 3.92
CA HIS A 74 0.27 1.94 3.73
C HIS A 74 -0.38 2.67 2.54
N MET A 75 -0.44 4.00 2.64
CA MET A 75 -1.05 4.85 1.62
C MET A 75 -0.01 5.57 0.77
N ASP A 76 1.21 5.70 1.26
CA ASP A 76 2.26 6.34 0.49
C ASP A 76 2.71 5.48 -0.69
N GLU A 77 3.31 6.15 -1.64
CA GLU A 77 3.84 5.57 -2.86
C GLU A 77 5.23 6.14 -3.13
N ILE A 78 6.05 5.39 -3.84
CA ILE A 78 7.34 5.86 -4.35
C ILE A 78 7.15 7.03 -5.32
N GLY A 79 8.10 7.96 -5.33
CA GLY A 79 8.06 9.12 -6.20
C GLY A 79 9.33 9.96 -6.12
N MET A 80 9.21 11.24 -6.42
CA MET A 80 10.35 12.14 -6.48
C MET A 80 9.99 13.51 -5.91
N TYR A 81 11.02 14.25 -5.50
CA TYR A 81 10.92 15.67 -5.14
C TYR A 81 11.76 16.52 -6.05
N VAL A 82 11.23 17.68 -6.45
CA VAL A 82 11.98 18.71 -7.17
C VAL A 82 13.13 19.21 -6.32
N THR A 83 14.35 19.16 -6.86
CA THR A 83 15.57 19.70 -6.20
C THR A 83 16.07 20.96 -6.87
N GLU A 84 15.82 21.15 -8.18
CA GLU A 84 16.29 22.32 -8.93
C GLU A 84 15.41 22.59 -10.14
N ILE A 85 15.25 23.87 -10.52
CA ILE A 85 14.65 24.31 -11.78
C ILE A 85 15.78 24.95 -12.60
N LEU A 86 16.13 24.30 -13.70
CA LEU A 86 17.27 24.68 -14.52
C LEU A 86 16.91 25.72 -15.60
N ASP A 87 17.91 26.40 -16.10
CA ASP A 87 17.76 27.21 -17.30
C ASP A 87 17.27 26.34 -18.47
N GLY A 88 16.34 26.86 -19.25
CA GLY A 88 15.66 26.08 -20.29
C GLY A 88 14.42 25.31 -19.82
N GLY A 89 14.03 25.43 -18.53
CA GLY A 89 12.78 24.88 -18.01
C GLY A 89 12.84 23.39 -17.67
N PHE A 90 14.01 22.83 -17.53
CA PHE A 90 14.17 21.44 -17.06
C PHE A 90 14.13 21.38 -15.52
N ILE A 91 13.64 20.26 -15.02
CA ILE A 91 13.50 20.00 -13.57
C ILE A 91 14.42 18.85 -13.17
N ARG A 92 15.24 19.07 -12.14
CA ARG A 92 16.02 18.05 -11.48
C ARG A 92 15.26 17.51 -10.26
N VAL A 93 15.41 16.22 -9.99
CA VAL A 93 14.67 15.53 -8.93
C VAL A 93 15.58 14.64 -8.10
N THR A 94 15.09 14.25 -6.91
CA THR A 94 15.61 13.15 -6.11
C THR A 94 14.49 12.16 -5.82
N ASN A 95 14.81 10.90 -5.61
CA ASN A 95 13.81 9.87 -5.30
C ASN A 95 13.30 9.95 -3.85
N ILE A 96 12.07 9.51 -3.68
CA ILE A 96 11.43 9.18 -2.40
C ILE A 96 11.01 7.72 -2.51
N GLY A 97 11.49 6.89 -1.57
CA GLY A 97 11.38 5.44 -1.66
C GLY A 97 12.36 4.80 -2.65
N GLY A 98 12.22 3.52 -2.85
CA GLY A 98 13.10 2.70 -3.67
C GLY A 98 12.73 2.74 -5.15
N ILE A 99 13.39 3.54 -5.97
CA ILE A 99 13.17 3.63 -7.42
C ILE A 99 14.39 3.12 -8.19
N ASP A 100 14.17 2.17 -9.09
CA ASP A 100 15.18 1.76 -10.08
C ASP A 100 15.25 2.80 -11.21
N THR A 101 16.38 3.49 -11.36
CA THR A 101 16.57 4.50 -12.39
C THR A 101 16.49 3.94 -13.81
N GLY A 102 16.67 2.63 -13.98
CA GLY A 102 16.54 1.94 -15.26
C GLY A 102 15.15 2.00 -15.89
N ILE A 103 14.10 2.22 -15.06
CA ILE A 103 12.73 2.33 -15.55
C ILE A 103 12.28 3.77 -15.81
N LEU A 104 13.07 4.78 -15.39
CA LEU A 104 12.61 6.17 -15.35
C LEU A 104 12.64 6.88 -16.70
N GLN A 105 13.65 6.62 -17.54
CA GLN A 105 13.78 7.31 -18.82
C GLN A 105 12.54 7.11 -19.70
N ALA A 106 12.05 8.19 -20.28
CA ALA A 106 10.82 8.27 -21.09
C ALA A 106 9.52 7.98 -20.31
N SER A 107 9.55 7.96 -18.98
CA SER A 107 8.33 7.83 -18.18
C SER A 107 7.56 9.14 -18.12
N ASP A 108 6.25 9.04 -18.23
CA ASP A 108 5.31 10.13 -17.98
C ASP A 108 5.20 10.40 -16.49
N VAL A 109 5.31 11.68 -16.11
CA VAL A 109 5.22 12.10 -14.71
C VAL A 109 4.25 13.26 -14.53
N ILE A 110 3.75 13.40 -13.30
CA ILE A 110 2.96 14.55 -12.87
C ILE A 110 3.71 15.28 -11.77
N ILE A 111 3.92 16.56 -11.97
CA ILE A 111 4.45 17.49 -10.97
C ILE A 111 3.25 18.17 -10.30
N TYR A 112 3.13 18.01 -8.99
CA TYR A 112 1.99 18.52 -8.22
C TYR A 112 2.25 19.95 -7.74
N GLY A 113 2.06 20.91 -8.67
CA GLY A 113 2.25 22.34 -8.43
C GLY A 113 1.26 22.93 -7.42
N LYS A 114 1.40 24.23 -7.15
CA LYS A 114 0.62 24.95 -6.14
C LYS A 114 -0.90 24.94 -6.42
N GLU A 115 -1.30 25.11 -7.65
CA GLU A 115 -2.71 25.27 -8.05
C GLU A 115 -3.12 24.24 -9.11
N GLU A 116 -2.17 23.67 -9.82
CA GLU A 116 -2.40 22.77 -10.94
C GLU A 116 -1.40 21.60 -10.97
N ARG A 117 -1.76 20.56 -11.70
CA ARG A 117 -0.89 19.45 -12.03
C ARG A 117 -0.22 19.73 -13.36
N LEU A 118 1.12 19.67 -13.41
CA LEU A 118 1.89 19.79 -14.65
C LEU A 118 2.25 18.40 -15.15
N PHE A 119 2.12 18.18 -16.44
CA PHE A 119 2.60 16.97 -17.08
C PHE A 119 4.04 17.16 -17.53
N GLY A 120 4.84 16.12 -17.39
CA GLY A 120 6.21 16.10 -17.87
C GLY A 120 6.65 14.72 -18.28
N VAL A 121 7.78 14.65 -18.93
CA VAL A 121 8.44 13.39 -19.30
C VAL A 121 9.88 13.41 -18.78
N ILE A 122 10.33 12.29 -18.23
CA ILE A 122 11.75 12.15 -17.88
C ILE A 122 12.53 12.00 -19.17
N ALA A 123 13.36 13.00 -19.47
CA ALA A 123 14.12 13.07 -20.71
C ALA A 123 15.05 11.87 -20.89
N SER A 124 15.20 11.40 -22.12
CA SER A 124 16.13 10.35 -22.47
C SER A 124 17.05 10.80 -23.60
N THR A 125 18.32 10.41 -23.50
CA THR A 125 19.29 10.66 -24.58
C THR A 125 19.22 9.52 -25.59
N PRO A 126 19.06 9.81 -26.90
CA PRO A 126 19.08 8.76 -27.91
C PRO A 126 20.40 7.95 -27.87
N PRO A 127 20.37 6.64 -28.12
CA PRO A 127 21.54 5.78 -27.95
C PRO A 127 22.80 6.21 -28.74
N HIS A 128 22.62 6.82 -29.92
CA HIS A 128 23.71 7.29 -30.75
C HIS A 128 24.38 8.59 -30.25
N LEU A 129 23.79 9.27 -29.30
CA LEU A 129 24.32 10.46 -28.64
C LEU A 129 24.77 10.19 -27.19
N ALA A 130 24.42 9.03 -26.63
CA ALA A 130 24.86 8.64 -25.32
C ALA A 130 26.37 8.44 -25.27
N SER A 131 27.06 9.22 -24.45
CA SER A 131 28.50 9.07 -24.22
C SER A 131 28.76 7.91 -23.26
N GLY A 132 29.56 6.93 -23.63
CA GLY A 132 29.97 5.82 -22.76
C GLY A 132 29.65 4.44 -23.35
N SER A 133 30.02 3.39 -22.60
CA SER A 133 29.80 1.99 -23.02
C SER A 133 28.32 1.54 -23.00
N GLY A 134 27.37 2.42 -22.67
CA GLY A 134 25.93 2.14 -22.62
C GLY A 134 25.53 1.14 -21.55
N LYS A 135 26.37 0.87 -20.55
CA LYS A 135 26.15 -0.15 -19.51
C LYS A 135 25.80 0.40 -18.13
N GLU A 136 26.02 1.67 -17.87
CA GLU A 136 25.71 2.27 -16.58
C GLU A 136 24.36 2.98 -16.66
N LEU A 137 23.49 2.68 -15.68
CA LEU A 137 22.24 3.40 -15.52
C LEU A 137 22.53 4.82 -15.01
N PRO A 138 21.79 5.83 -15.45
CA PRO A 138 21.96 7.19 -14.94
C PRO A 138 21.62 7.24 -13.46
N LYS A 139 22.30 8.09 -12.72
CA LYS A 139 21.87 8.41 -11.35
C LYS A 139 20.62 9.28 -11.40
N ILE A 140 19.84 9.26 -10.29
CA ILE A 140 18.59 10.02 -10.25
C ILE A 140 18.80 11.54 -10.44
N ASP A 141 19.89 12.08 -9.92
CA ASP A 141 20.26 13.49 -10.03
C ASP A 141 20.81 13.90 -11.43
N GLU A 142 21.04 12.92 -12.29
CA GLU A 142 21.41 13.13 -13.71
C GLU A 142 20.17 13.17 -14.61
N LEU A 143 19.03 12.67 -14.14
CA LEU A 143 17.78 12.66 -14.88
C LEU A 143 17.08 14.03 -14.80
N LEU A 144 16.51 14.44 -15.92
CA LEU A 144 15.81 15.71 -16.04
C LEU A 144 14.38 15.48 -16.51
N ILE A 145 13.44 16.24 -15.96
CA ILE A 145 12.06 16.25 -16.43
C ILE A 145 11.87 17.44 -17.35
N ASP A 146 11.31 17.20 -18.51
CA ASP A 146 10.88 18.20 -19.48
C ASP A 146 9.36 18.37 -19.40
N THR A 147 8.92 19.61 -19.22
CA THR A 147 7.50 20.00 -19.19
C THR A 147 7.14 20.95 -20.31
N CYS A 148 8.10 21.33 -21.13
CA CYS A 148 7.99 22.35 -22.16
C CYS A 148 7.65 23.78 -21.63
N TYR A 149 7.70 24.03 -20.34
CA TYR A 149 7.59 25.37 -19.75
C TYR A 149 8.96 26.07 -19.73
N THR A 150 8.96 27.40 -19.68
CA THR A 150 10.16 28.18 -19.38
C THR A 150 10.48 28.09 -17.88
N LYS A 151 11.71 28.48 -17.49
CA LYS A 151 12.09 28.53 -16.07
C LYS A 151 11.20 29.46 -15.27
N GLU A 152 10.91 30.65 -15.77
CA GLU A 152 10.09 31.66 -15.14
C GLU A 152 8.63 31.18 -14.92
N GLU A 153 8.09 30.48 -15.92
CA GLU A 153 6.77 29.86 -15.78
C GLU A 153 6.76 28.77 -14.71
N LEU A 154 7.80 27.91 -14.67
CA LEU A 154 7.91 26.85 -13.65
C LEU A 154 8.05 27.44 -12.25
N GLU A 155 8.92 28.44 -12.05
CA GLU A 155 9.12 29.10 -10.74
C GLU A 155 7.83 29.73 -10.21
N SER A 156 6.92 30.16 -11.09
CA SER A 156 5.60 30.64 -10.69
C SER A 156 4.66 29.52 -10.20
N LYS A 157 4.81 28.31 -10.69
CA LYS A 157 3.90 27.17 -10.50
C LYS A 157 4.39 26.15 -9.46
N ILE A 158 5.70 25.93 -9.37
CA ILE A 158 6.32 24.93 -8.48
C ILE A 158 7.43 25.56 -7.64
N ARG A 159 7.97 24.77 -6.71
CA ARG A 159 9.09 25.13 -5.85
C ARG A 159 9.98 23.92 -5.57
N ILE A 160 11.15 24.13 -5.02
CA ILE A 160 11.97 23.06 -4.46
C ILE A 160 11.14 22.30 -3.41
N GLY A 161 11.21 20.96 -3.45
CA GLY A 161 10.39 20.07 -2.61
C GLY A 161 8.99 19.80 -3.16
N THR A 162 8.62 20.31 -4.35
CA THR A 162 7.35 19.92 -5.00
C THR A 162 7.38 18.43 -5.33
N PRO A 163 6.32 17.65 -4.96
CA PRO A 163 6.27 16.23 -5.26
C PRO A 163 6.03 15.97 -6.75
N VAL A 164 6.64 14.89 -7.23
CA VAL A 164 6.54 14.39 -8.60
C VAL A 164 6.25 12.89 -8.55
N GLY A 165 5.15 12.48 -9.14
CA GLY A 165 4.72 11.07 -9.21
C GLY A 165 4.63 10.57 -10.63
N PHE A 166 4.52 9.26 -10.77
CA PHE A 166 4.19 8.64 -12.06
C PHE A 166 2.78 9.03 -12.49
N ALA A 167 2.58 9.25 -13.78
CA ALA A 167 1.26 9.53 -14.31
C ALA A 167 0.33 8.33 -14.08
N PRO A 168 -0.89 8.54 -13.55
CA PRO A 168 -1.84 7.47 -13.32
C PRO A 168 -2.13 6.70 -14.62
N LYS A 169 -1.94 5.38 -14.56
CA LYS A 169 -2.21 4.49 -15.68
C LYS A 169 -2.86 3.23 -15.15
N TYR A 170 -3.86 2.77 -15.86
CA TYR A 170 -4.58 1.56 -15.53
C TYR A 170 -4.88 0.77 -16.81
N THR A 171 -4.66 -0.53 -16.78
CA THR A 171 -4.95 -1.42 -17.92
C THR A 171 -5.43 -2.78 -17.41
N GLU A 172 -6.57 -3.22 -17.93
CA GLU A 172 -6.99 -4.60 -17.74
C GLU A 172 -6.18 -5.51 -18.70
N ILE A 173 -5.62 -6.58 -18.14
CA ILE A 173 -4.86 -7.57 -18.91
C ILE A 173 -5.47 -8.96 -18.76
N LEU A 174 -4.96 -9.94 -19.52
CA LEU A 174 -5.53 -11.28 -19.53
C LEU A 174 -5.50 -11.97 -18.14
N ASN A 175 -6.36 -12.96 -17.98
CA ASN A 175 -6.45 -13.83 -16.80
C ASN A 175 -6.82 -13.07 -15.51
N ASN A 176 -7.78 -12.17 -15.58
CA ASN A 176 -8.28 -11.41 -14.42
C ASN A 176 -7.20 -10.61 -13.68
N LYS A 177 -6.23 -10.08 -14.43
CA LYS A 177 -5.19 -9.23 -13.87
C LYS A 177 -5.36 -7.80 -14.32
N ILE A 178 -4.84 -6.89 -13.50
CA ILE A 178 -4.77 -5.47 -13.79
C ILE A 178 -3.34 -5.00 -13.63
N MET A 179 -2.99 -3.98 -14.40
CA MET A 179 -1.71 -3.32 -14.40
C MET A 179 -1.88 -1.84 -14.15
N GLY A 180 -1.11 -1.28 -13.25
CA GLY A 180 -1.15 0.14 -12.91
C GLY A 180 0.01 0.55 -12.02
N LYS A 181 -0.01 1.79 -11.55
CA LYS A 181 0.94 2.28 -10.56
C LYS A 181 0.41 2.10 -9.15
N SER A 182 1.30 2.07 -8.17
CA SER A 182 1.00 2.21 -6.74
C SER A 182 -0.04 1.21 -6.21
N PHE A 183 -0.08 0.01 -6.78
CA PHE A 183 -0.80 -1.10 -6.15
C PHE A 183 -0.09 -1.53 -4.86
N ASP A 184 1.19 -1.28 -4.79
CA ASP A 184 2.02 -1.14 -3.60
C ASP A 184 1.76 0.25 -2.97
N ASP A 185 1.05 0.39 -1.84
CA ASP A 185 0.26 -0.67 -1.19
C ASP A 185 -1.25 -0.33 -1.25
N LYS A 186 -1.65 0.55 -2.17
CA LYS A 186 -3.05 1.01 -2.30
C LYS A 186 -4.04 -0.11 -2.67
N ALA A 187 -3.55 -1.21 -3.24
CA ALA A 187 -4.40 -2.38 -3.46
C ALA A 187 -4.75 -3.08 -2.14
N CYS A 188 -3.80 -3.21 -1.22
CA CYS A 188 -4.06 -3.75 0.12
C CYS A 188 -4.87 -2.78 0.97
N ALA A 189 -4.61 -1.47 0.87
CA ALA A 189 -5.45 -0.44 1.49
C ALA A 189 -6.92 -0.56 1.03
N ALA A 190 -7.16 -0.73 -0.27
CA ALA A 190 -8.49 -0.97 -0.81
C ALA A 190 -9.11 -2.27 -0.27
N CYS A 191 -8.33 -3.35 -0.17
CA CYS A 191 -8.82 -4.63 0.38
C CYS A 191 -9.18 -4.51 1.86
N ALA A 192 -8.37 -3.84 2.67
CA ALA A 192 -8.64 -3.61 4.10
C ALA A 192 -9.92 -2.77 4.29
N ILE A 193 -10.04 -1.66 3.57
CA ILE A 193 -11.24 -0.80 3.56
C ILE A 193 -12.46 -1.62 3.13
N TYR A 194 -12.40 -2.30 1.99
CA TYR A 194 -13.51 -3.04 1.43
C TYR A 194 -13.98 -4.16 2.35
N ALA A 195 -13.05 -4.95 2.90
CA ALA A 195 -13.37 -6.02 3.84
C ALA A 195 -14.03 -5.48 5.11
N ALA A 196 -13.47 -4.44 5.72
CA ALA A 196 -14.07 -3.81 6.90
C ALA A 196 -15.45 -3.22 6.59
N ALA A 197 -15.60 -2.48 5.48
CA ALA A 197 -16.84 -1.84 5.09
C ALA A 197 -17.98 -2.85 4.83
N THR A 198 -17.67 -3.95 4.13
CA THR A 198 -18.69 -4.93 3.67
C THR A 198 -18.99 -6.05 4.68
N THR A 199 -18.17 -6.26 5.71
CA THR A 199 -18.46 -7.23 6.78
C THR A 199 -19.63 -6.71 7.62
N PRO A 200 -20.71 -7.50 7.83
CA PRO A 200 -21.83 -7.08 8.67
C PRO A 200 -21.38 -6.75 10.09
N ARG A 201 -21.95 -5.69 10.67
CA ARG A 201 -21.57 -5.21 12.02
C ARG A 201 -21.79 -6.28 13.10
N GLU A 202 -22.86 -7.04 13.01
CA GLU A 202 -23.21 -8.13 13.90
C GLU A 202 -22.20 -9.28 13.92
N ASP A 203 -21.46 -9.46 12.82
CA ASP A 203 -20.45 -10.51 12.69
C ASP A 203 -19.09 -10.07 13.27
N LEU A 204 -18.85 -8.75 13.43
CA LEU A 204 -17.60 -8.24 13.97
C LEU A 204 -17.38 -8.73 15.41
N VAL A 205 -16.16 -9.17 15.71
CA VAL A 205 -15.77 -9.61 17.06
C VAL A 205 -15.15 -8.50 17.91
N GLY A 206 -14.83 -7.36 17.29
CA GLY A 206 -14.27 -6.18 17.92
C GLY A 206 -14.50 -4.93 17.07
N ASP A 207 -14.12 -3.77 17.60
CA ASP A 207 -14.08 -2.53 16.84
C ASP A 207 -12.91 -2.57 15.87
N VAL A 208 -13.17 -2.35 14.59
CA VAL A 208 -12.17 -2.42 13.52
C VAL A 208 -11.64 -1.03 13.20
N TYR A 209 -10.33 -0.89 13.25
CA TYR A 209 -9.59 0.31 12.91
C TYR A 209 -8.74 0.04 11.67
N VAL A 210 -9.15 0.59 10.54
CA VAL A 210 -8.37 0.55 9.31
C VAL A 210 -7.45 1.75 9.33
N MET A 211 -6.16 1.52 9.48
CA MET A 211 -5.12 2.54 9.42
C MET A 211 -4.48 2.52 8.03
N LEU A 212 -4.57 3.63 7.34
CA LEU A 212 -3.79 3.89 6.14
C LEU A 212 -2.53 4.64 6.59
N SER A 213 -1.45 3.90 6.78
CA SER A 213 -0.21 4.44 7.31
C SER A 213 0.55 5.26 6.27
N CYS A 214 1.41 6.16 6.73
CA CYS A 214 2.20 7.06 5.91
C CYS A 214 3.71 6.75 6.01
N CYS A 215 4.45 7.14 4.97
CA CYS A 215 5.91 7.05 4.89
C CYS A 215 6.48 5.63 5.11
N GLU A 216 5.76 4.57 4.77
CA GLU A 216 6.27 3.19 4.84
C GLU A 216 7.50 3.03 3.95
N GLU A 217 7.42 3.51 2.72
CA GLU A 217 8.45 3.47 1.68
C GLU A 217 9.76 4.19 2.06
N VAL A 218 9.76 4.92 3.17
CA VAL A 218 10.90 5.74 3.60
C VAL A 218 11.39 5.35 5.00
N THR A 219 10.52 5.43 6.00
CA THR A 219 10.90 5.25 7.41
C THR A 219 9.91 4.43 8.23
N GLY A 220 8.66 4.27 7.74
CA GLY A 220 7.55 3.66 8.46
C GLY A 220 7.08 4.52 9.66
N MET A 221 5.97 5.22 9.51
CA MET A 221 5.39 6.06 10.58
C MET A 221 4.14 5.44 11.21
N VAL A 222 3.97 4.15 11.14
CA VAL A 222 2.83 3.41 11.72
C VAL A 222 2.90 3.32 13.26
N ALA A 223 4.10 3.24 13.84
CA ALA A 223 4.28 2.98 15.27
C ALA A 223 3.61 4.02 16.20
N PRO A 224 3.67 5.35 15.96
CA PRO A 224 2.93 6.33 16.77
C PRO A 224 1.42 6.10 16.75
N GLY A 225 0.85 5.77 15.58
CA GLY A 225 -0.56 5.45 15.42
C GLY A 225 -0.96 4.18 16.16
N ALA A 226 -0.19 3.10 16.00
CA ALA A 226 -0.39 1.84 16.72
C ALA A 226 -0.28 2.04 18.25
N TYR A 227 0.69 2.86 18.69
CA TYR A 227 0.83 3.21 20.10
C TYR A 227 -0.40 3.94 20.66
N ALA A 228 -0.90 4.95 19.95
CA ALA A 228 -2.06 5.74 20.36
C ALA A 228 -3.35 4.92 20.32
N LEU A 229 -3.53 4.11 19.29
CA LEU A 229 -4.70 3.25 19.11
C LEU A 229 -4.77 2.14 20.14
N ASN A 230 -3.64 1.60 20.57
CA ASN A 230 -3.54 0.46 21.51
C ASN A 230 -4.45 -0.71 21.13
N PRO A 231 -4.27 -1.32 19.96
CA PRO A 231 -5.09 -2.43 19.54
C PRO A 231 -4.79 -3.69 20.36
N SER A 232 -5.79 -4.56 20.53
CA SER A 232 -5.63 -5.86 21.16
C SER A 232 -4.78 -6.82 20.30
N TYR A 233 -4.92 -6.70 18.98
CA TYR A 233 -4.14 -7.41 17.97
C TYR A 233 -4.26 -6.71 16.62
N ALA A 234 -3.35 -7.03 15.70
CA ALA A 234 -3.25 -6.35 14.42
C ALA A 234 -2.98 -7.32 13.26
N MET A 235 -3.36 -6.90 12.07
CA MET A 235 -2.91 -7.44 10.78
C MET A 235 -2.22 -6.31 10.01
N SER A 236 -0.95 -6.51 9.68
CA SER A 236 -0.25 -5.72 8.68
C SER A 236 -0.52 -6.35 7.32
N ILE A 237 -0.97 -5.56 6.39
CA ILE A 237 -1.34 -6.00 5.04
C ILE A 237 -0.47 -5.19 4.09
N ASP A 238 0.27 -5.89 3.26
CA ASP A 238 1.20 -5.27 2.32
C ASP A 238 1.27 -6.11 1.04
N VAL A 239 2.02 -5.71 0.05
CA VAL A 239 2.28 -6.56 -1.11
C VAL A 239 3.39 -7.57 -0.80
N ASN A 240 3.47 -8.63 -1.57
CA ASN A 240 4.58 -9.58 -1.52
C ASN A 240 5.09 -9.86 -2.94
N LEU A 241 6.40 -10.02 -3.08
CA LEU A 241 7.05 -10.14 -4.39
C LEU A 241 6.49 -11.32 -5.19
N GLY A 242 5.74 -11.01 -6.23
CA GLY A 242 5.22 -11.98 -7.20
C GLY A 242 6.34 -12.57 -8.05
N ARG A 243 6.26 -13.87 -8.32
CA ARG A 243 7.27 -14.57 -9.10
C ARG A 243 7.34 -14.04 -10.53
N VAL A 244 8.54 -13.58 -10.92
CA VAL A 244 8.89 -13.20 -12.29
C VAL A 244 10.17 -13.93 -12.73
N PRO A 245 10.46 -14.00 -14.03
CA PRO A 245 11.73 -14.60 -14.50
C PRO A 245 12.94 -13.96 -13.82
N GLY A 246 13.82 -14.80 -13.29
CA GLY A 246 15.05 -14.37 -12.58
C GLY A 246 14.91 -14.29 -11.06
N THR A 247 13.71 -14.42 -10.49
CA THR A 247 13.51 -14.48 -9.04
C THR A 247 13.57 -15.92 -8.51
N LYS A 248 13.97 -16.09 -7.25
CA LYS A 248 14.01 -17.40 -6.62
C LYS A 248 12.63 -17.78 -6.06
N LYS A 249 12.33 -19.07 -6.12
CA LYS A 249 11.04 -19.59 -5.69
C LYS A 249 10.77 -19.33 -4.20
N GLU A 250 11.77 -19.49 -3.38
CA GLU A 250 11.71 -19.32 -1.92
C GLU A 250 11.55 -17.85 -1.46
N GLU A 251 11.85 -16.91 -2.33
CA GLU A 251 11.76 -15.47 -2.06
C GLU A 251 10.49 -14.82 -2.66
N THR A 252 9.62 -15.63 -3.30
CA THR A 252 8.49 -15.11 -4.08
C THR A 252 7.22 -15.92 -3.85
N VAL A 253 6.08 -15.29 -4.12
CA VAL A 253 4.76 -15.92 -4.14
C VAL A 253 4.19 -15.94 -5.57
N GLU A 254 3.18 -16.76 -5.83
CA GLU A 254 2.59 -16.89 -7.16
C GLU A 254 1.32 -16.05 -7.27
N LEU A 255 1.17 -15.27 -8.34
CA LEU A 255 -0.07 -14.58 -8.65
C LEU A 255 -1.20 -15.61 -8.94
N SER A 256 -2.41 -15.26 -8.55
CA SER A 256 -3.62 -16.08 -8.69
C SER A 256 -3.61 -17.37 -7.84
N LYS A 257 -2.88 -17.36 -6.72
CA LYS A 257 -2.84 -18.45 -5.75
C LYS A 257 -3.28 -18.04 -4.33
N GLY A 258 -3.83 -16.84 -4.19
CA GLY A 258 -4.22 -16.26 -2.93
C GLY A 258 -3.10 -15.47 -2.25
N PRO A 259 -3.42 -14.66 -1.22
CA PRO A 259 -2.45 -13.90 -0.43
C PRO A 259 -1.47 -14.82 0.28
N SER A 260 -0.32 -14.29 0.66
CA SER A 260 0.61 -14.97 1.55
C SER A 260 0.33 -14.65 3.01
N ILE A 261 0.55 -15.63 3.90
CA ILE A 261 0.64 -15.42 5.35
C ILE A 261 2.09 -15.63 5.72
N THR A 262 2.73 -14.59 6.28
CA THR A 262 4.16 -14.60 6.54
C THR A 262 4.48 -15.23 7.89
N ILE A 263 5.34 -16.23 7.88
CA ILE A 263 5.95 -16.79 9.10
C ILE A 263 7.29 -16.10 9.32
N SER A 264 7.39 -15.35 10.42
CA SER A 264 8.60 -14.62 10.78
C SER A 264 8.92 -14.75 12.27
N ALA A 265 10.17 -14.43 12.63
CA ALA A 265 10.57 -14.28 14.03
C ALA A 265 10.00 -13.00 14.67
N VAL A 266 9.56 -12.05 13.85
CA VAL A 266 9.10 -10.72 14.26
C VAL A 266 7.58 -10.53 14.11
N THR A 267 6.82 -11.61 13.94
CA THR A 267 5.36 -11.66 13.98
C THR A 267 4.89 -12.58 15.08
N ASP A 268 3.66 -12.38 15.59
CA ASP A 268 3.12 -13.26 16.62
C ASP A 268 2.81 -14.65 16.06
N ARG A 269 3.52 -15.64 16.58
CA ARG A 269 3.44 -17.02 16.12
C ARG A 269 2.08 -17.67 16.35
N LYS A 270 1.45 -17.36 17.50
CA LYS A 270 0.16 -17.94 17.86
C LYS A 270 -0.94 -17.36 16.99
N LEU A 271 -0.96 -16.04 16.83
CA LEU A 271 -1.91 -15.34 15.97
C LEU A 271 -1.78 -15.79 14.51
N THR A 272 -0.54 -15.90 13.99
CA THR A 272 -0.25 -16.43 12.64
C THR A 272 -0.81 -17.85 12.45
N ASN A 273 -0.59 -18.75 13.41
CA ASN A 273 -1.11 -20.11 13.33
C ASN A 273 -2.65 -20.14 13.39
N MET A 274 -3.28 -19.28 14.20
CA MET A 274 -4.73 -19.17 14.26
C MET A 274 -5.31 -18.68 12.94
N LEU A 275 -4.71 -17.68 12.31
CA LEU A 275 -5.13 -17.20 10.99
C LEU A 275 -4.99 -18.29 9.91
N ILE A 276 -3.88 -19.04 9.91
CA ILE A 276 -3.69 -20.19 9.00
C ILE A 276 -4.80 -21.23 9.20
N ASN A 277 -5.16 -21.54 10.43
CA ASN A 277 -6.24 -22.49 10.72
C ASN A 277 -7.60 -21.96 10.26
N THR A 278 -7.88 -20.68 10.50
CA THR A 278 -9.10 -20.00 10.01
C THR A 278 -9.20 -20.06 8.48
N ALA A 279 -8.09 -19.77 7.77
CA ALA A 279 -8.04 -19.86 6.33
C ALA A 279 -8.34 -21.28 5.82
N LYS A 280 -7.75 -22.32 6.46
CA LYS A 280 -8.01 -23.71 6.13
C LYS A 280 -9.48 -24.12 6.34
N GLU A 281 -10.04 -23.78 7.51
CA GLU A 281 -11.42 -24.14 7.87
C GLU A 281 -12.45 -23.45 6.96
N LYS A 282 -12.15 -22.24 6.51
CA LYS A 282 -13.02 -21.48 5.59
C LYS A 282 -12.69 -21.73 4.11
N GLU A 283 -11.76 -22.62 3.82
CA GLU A 283 -11.31 -22.97 2.46
C GLU A 283 -10.85 -21.74 1.66
N ILE A 284 -10.25 -20.74 2.35
CA ILE A 284 -9.67 -19.55 1.73
C ILE A 284 -8.29 -19.92 1.18
N PRO A 285 -8.03 -19.78 -0.13
CA PRO A 285 -6.70 -20.01 -0.70
C PRO A 285 -5.66 -19.06 -0.09
N TYR A 286 -4.51 -19.60 0.29
CA TYR A 286 -3.38 -18.80 0.78
C TYR A 286 -2.06 -19.50 0.45
N GLN A 287 -0.99 -18.75 0.54
CA GLN A 287 0.39 -19.23 0.42
C GLN A 287 1.13 -18.99 1.73
N ILE A 288 2.21 -19.70 1.97
CA ILE A 288 3.11 -19.43 3.10
C ILE A 288 4.35 -18.73 2.57
N SER A 289 4.64 -17.56 3.12
CA SER A 289 5.91 -16.87 2.97
C SER A 289 6.74 -17.03 4.25
N VAL A 290 8.05 -17.02 4.13
CA VAL A 290 8.96 -17.12 5.29
C VAL A 290 9.96 -15.98 5.21
N SER A 291 9.95 -15.12 6.24
CA SER A 291 10.89 -14.03 6.38
C SER A 291 11.67 -14.17 7.70
N PRO A 292 12.98 -14.45 7.67
CA PRO A 292 13.70 -14.83 8.87
C PRO A 292 13.97 -13.65 9.83
N THR A 293 14.07 -12.42 9.35
CA THR A 293 14.50 -11.25 10.14
C THR A 293 13.56 -10.06 10.06
N HIS A 294 13.23 -9.64 8.84
CA HIS A 294 12.33 -8.52 8.58
C HIS A 294 11.25 -8.98 7.62
N THR A 295 10.04 -8.48 7.79
CA THR A 295 8.95 -8.75 6.86
C THR A 295 9.02 -7.84 5.63
N GLY A 296 9.71 -6.70 5.74
CA GLY A 296 9.69 -5.63 4.73
C GLY A 296 8.38 -4.86 4.75
N THR A 297 7.66 -4.89 5.89
CA THR A 297 6.33 -4.31 6.07
C THR A 297 6.25 -3.62 7.43
N ASN A 298 5.18 -2.94 7.72
CA ASN A 298 4.90 -2.31 9.00
C ASN A 298 4.71 -3.28 10.19
N ALA A 299 4.60 -4.59 9.95
CA ALA A 299 4.32 -5.59 10.99
C ALA A 299 5.28 -5.51 12.19
N VAL A 300 6.57 -5.31 11.93
CA VAL A 300 7.60 -5.18 12.99
C VAL A 300 7.34 -3.95 13.86
N SER A 301 7.08 -2.81 13.22
CA SER A 301 6.87 -1.54 13.92
C SER A 301 5.59 -1.57 14.77
N ILE A 302 4.55 -2.24 14.29
CA ILE A 302 3.30 -2.45 15.05
C ILE A 302 3.57 -3.37 16.24
N GLN A 303 4.24 -4.50 16.01
CA GLN A 303 4.49 -5.48 17.07
C GLN A 303 5.39 -4.93 18.18
N LEU A 304 6.28 -4.02 17.87
CA LEU A 304 7.16 -3.37 18.85
C LEU A 304 6.53 -2.16 19.57
N ALA A 305 5.33 -1.76 19.19
CA ALA A 305 4.64 -0.66 19.86
C ALA A 305 4.13 -1.08 21.24
N ARG A 306 4.16 -0.15 22.22
CA ARG A 306 3.75 -0.35 23.63
C ARG A 306 4.49 -1.53 24.31
N GLU A 307 3.71 -2.42 24.93
CA GLU A 307 4.19 -3.67 25.56
C GLU A 307 4.28 -4.83 24.55
N GLY A 308 4.10 -4.54 23.28
CA GLY A 308 4.00 -5.50 22.18
C GLY A 308 2.54 -5.71 21.75
N ILE A 309 2.26 -5.50 20.47
CA ILE A 309 0.94 -5.73 19.88
C ILE A 309 1.02 -7.01 19.05
N PRO A 310 0.28 -8.09 19.43
CA PRO A 310 0.29 -9.31 18.62
C PRO A 310 -0.10 -9.00 17.18
N THR A 311 0.82 -9.26 16.24
CA THR A 311 0.66 -8.84 14.84
C THR A 311 0.90 -10.01 13.90
N VAL A 312 0.04 -10.18 12.92
CA VAL A 312 0.22 -11.07 11.76
C VAL A 312 0.51 -10.24 10.52
N ASP A 313 1.32 -10.80 9.62
CA ASP A 313 1.72 -10.18 8.37
C ASP A 313 1.15 -10.96 7.17
N VAL A 314 0.46 -10.25 6.28
CA VAL A 314 -0.25 -10.83 5.13
C VAL A 314 0.11 -10.06 3.87
N GLY A 315 0.50 -10.77 2.80
CA GLY A 315 0.99 -10.17 1.57
C GLY A 315 0.09 -10.45 0.35
N LEU A 316 -0.26 -9.40 -0.41
CA LEU A 316 -0.88 -9.54 -1.72
C LEU A 316 0.20 -9.84 -2.78
N PRO A 317 0.12 -10.93 -3.57
CA PRO A 317 1.06 -11.16 -4.66
C PRO A 317 1.06 -10.03 -5.69
N LEU A 318 2.21 -9.39 -5.90
CA LEU A 318 2.39 -8.28 -6.83
C LEU A 318 3.65 -8.48 -7.67
N ALA A 319 3.52 -8.39 -8.98
CA ALA A 319 4.65 -8.45 -9.90
C ALA A 319 5.07 -7.04 -10.35
N SER A 320 6.35 -6.86 -10.64
CA SER A 320 6.94 -5.58 -11.04
C SER A 320 6.82 -4.49 -9.97
N MET A 321 7.01 -4.88 -8.71
CA MET A 321 7.02 -3.98 -7.54
C MET A 321 7.93 -2.77 -7.78
N HIS A 322 7.56 -1.62 -7.22
CA HIS A 322 8.29 -0.35 -7.34
C HIS A 322 8.47 0.13 -8.78
N THR A 323 7.48 -0.15 -9.63
CA THR A 323 7.42 0.39 -10.99
C THR A 323 6.08 1.10 -11.23
N TYR A 324 5.98 1.82 -12.35
CA TYR A 324 4.71 2.42 -12.77
C TYR A 324 3.78 1.45 -13.53
N ASN A 325 4.15 0.15 -13.61
CA ASN A 325 3.40 -0.92 -14.25
C ASN A 325 3.36 -2.18 -13.37
N GLU A 326 2.91 -2.05 -12.15
CA GLU A 326 2.70 -3.16 -11.22
C GLU A 326 1.52 -4.01 -11.65
N ILE A 327 1.57 -5.30 -11.38
CA ILE A 327 0.54 -6.25 -11.80
C ILE A 327 0.03 -7.04 -10.60
N ILE A 328 -1.28 -7.05 -10.42
CA ILE A 328 -1.99 -7.85 -9.42
C ILE A 328 -3.10 -8.69 -10.04
N SER A 329 -3.52 -9.72 -9.32
CA SER A 329 -4.66 -10.57 -9.68
C SER A 329 -5.91 -10.13 -8.92
N LEU A 330 -7.01 -9.86 -9.62
CA LEU A 330 -8.30 -9.54 -8.99
C LEU A 330 -8.88 -10.70 -8.16
N GLU A 331 -8.49 -11.94 -8.44
CA GLU A 331 -8.86 -13.09 -7.60
C GLU A 331 -8.07 -13.07 -6.29
N ASP A 332 -6.80 -12.69 -6.31
CA ASP A 332 -5.99 -12.58 -5.09
C ASP A 332 -6.49 -11.42 -4.21
N THR A 333 -6.87 -10.27 -4.78
CA THR A 333 -7.44 -9.15 -4.02
C THR A 333 -8.75 -9.55 -3.36
N LYS A 334 -9.63 -10.27 -4.08
CA LYS A 334 -10.87 -10.79 -3.50
C LYS A 334 -10.60 -11.80 -2.38
N THR A 335 -9.65 -12.69 -2.58
CA THR A 335 -9.25 -13.69 -1.58
C THR A 335 -8.63 -13.04 -0.34
N LEU A 336 -7.86 -11.96 -0.53
CA LEU A 336 -7.36 -11.14 0.58
C LEU A 336 -8.50 -10.51 1.38
N CYS A 337 -9.51 -9.95 0.72
CA CYS A 337 -10.70 -9.44 1.42
C CYS A 337 -11.42 -10.54 2.21
N ASP A 338 -11.53 -11.75 1.67
CA ASP A 338 -12.12 -12.88 2.38
C ASP A 338 -11.30 -13.27 3.62
N LEU A 339 -9.96 -13.25 3.53
CA LEU A 339 -9.05 -13.52 4.64
C LEU A 339 -9.13 -12.44 5.73
N VAL A 340 -9.15 -11.15 5.34
CA VAL A 340 -9.35 -10.02 6.28
C VAL A 340 -10.70 -10.12 6.97
N SER A 341 -11.78 -10.38 6.23
CA SER A 341 -13.12 -10.56 6.80
C SER A 341 -13.15 -11.75 7.78
N ALA A 342 -12.47 -12.85 7.45
CA ALA A 342 -12.33 -13.99 8.33
C ALA A 342 -11.60 -13.64 9.62
N PHE A 343 -10.55 -12.82 9.56
CA PHE A 343 -9.78 -12.37 10.71
C PHE A 343 -10.60 -11.50 11.67
N ILE A 344 -11.32 -10.51 11.15
CA ILE A 344 -12.12 -9.58 11.98
C ILE A 344 -13.43 -10.18 12.52
N THR A 345 -13.76 -11.41 12.12
CA THR A 345 -14.95 -12.16 12.56
C THR A 345 -14.62 -13.44 13.34
N ASP A 346 -13.36 -13.80 13.54
CA ASP A 346 -12.98 -15.01 14.25
C ASP A 346 -13.06 -14.83 15.76
N LYS A 347 -14.08 -15.45 16.36
CA LYS A 347 -14.31 -15.38 17.81
C LYS A 347 -13.16 -15.97 18.63
N ARG A 348 -12.47 -16.99 18.11
CA ARG A 348 -11.35 -17.62 18.82
C ARG A 348 -10.16 -16.69 18.95
N ILE A 349 -9.87 -15.91 17.90
CA ILE A 349 -8.83 -14.88 17.93
C ILE A 349 -9.20 -13.80 18.94
N ALA A 350 -10.45 -13.32 18.92
CA ALA A 350 -10.92 -12.33 19.88
C ALA A 350 -10.93 -12.83 21.33
N GLU A 351 -11.26 -14.09 21.57
CA GLU A 351 -11.21 -14.70 22.92
C GLU A 351 -9.77 -14.82 23.44
N GLU A 352 -8.82 -15.11 22.56
CA GLU A 352 -7.41 -15.29 22.90
C GLU A 352 -6.69 -13.95 23.12
N PHE A 353 -6.88 -13.00 22.20
CA PHE A 353 -6.13 -11.73 22.16
C PHE A 353 -6.96 -10.52 22.61
N GLY A 354 -8.29 -10.63 22.67
CA GLY A 354 -9.18 -9.50 22.93
C GLY A 354 -9.15 -8.96 24.35
N LYS A 355 -8.57 -9.67 25.31
CA LYS A 355 -8.55 -9.28 26.72
C LYS A 355 -7.45 -8.27 27.09
N GLY A 356 -6.75 -7.72 26.10
CA GLY A 356 -5.74 -6.67 26.22
C GLY A 356 -4.95 -6.70 27.52
N GLY A 357 -3.72 -7.19 27.49
CA GLY A 357 -2.83 -7.26 28.61
C GLY A 357 -2.25 -8.65 28.79
N LEU A 358 -0.95 -8.71 29.10
CA LEU A 358 -0.23 -9.92 29.46
C LEU A 358 -1.08 -10.75 30.45
N GLY A 359 -1.66 -11.85 29.96
CA GLY A 359 -2.13 -12.91 30.84
C GLY A 359 -0.90 -13.51 31.53
N ILE A 360 -0.40 -12.84 32.56
CA ILE A 360 0.53 -13.39 33.53
C ILE A 360 -0.28 -14.02 34.65
#